data_0b5de32178c1ded906407efca734436a
#
_entry.id   0b5de32178c1ded906407efca734436a
#
_cell.length_a   1.000
_cell.length_b   1.000
_cell.length_c   1.000
_cell.angle_alpha   90.00
_cell.angle_beta   90.00
_cell.angle_gamma   90.00
#
_symmetry.space_group_name_H-M   'P 1'
#
loop_
_entity.id
_entity.type
_entity.pdbx_description
1 polymer ?
#
loop_
_entity_poly.entity_id
_entity_poly.type
_entity_poly.pdbx_seq_one_letter_code
_entity_poly.pdbx_strand_id
1 'polypeptide(L)'
;NLKLKANNYKRSIQFGLRVHVIVRETESEARAYAKKIISKIDFKKGNEIRDRALDSKSLGVSLQVDLRNSADDEYFVEENLWTGIGIARSGCGAAIVGNPDQVYCKLKEYMKIGIKSFILSGYPHDKEIDYFAKYVLPRIDNISLPDILKRKPKTSPMSPLGLGKRN
;
A
#
# COMPACT_ATOMS: atom_id res chain seq x y z
N ASN A 1 12.55 -13.58 -12.74
CA ASN A 1 13.65 -14.34 -12.11
C ASN A 1 13.19 -15.22 -10.93
N LEU A 2 12.42 -14.72 -9.95
CA LEU A 2 11.96 -15.50 -8.78
C LEU A 2 11.03 -16.65 -9.17
N LYS A 3 10.12 -16.45 -10.13
CA LYS A 3 9.26 -17.55 -10.66
C LYS A 3 10.08 -18.66 -11.30
N LEU A 4 11.09 -18.32 -12.08
CA LEU A 4 11.99 -19.30 -12.68
C LEU A 4 12.73 -20.09 -11.62
N LYS A 5 13.27 -19.41 -10.60
CA LYS A 5 13.92 -20.11 -9.48
C LYS A 5 12.96 -21.05 -8.74
N ALA A 6 11.72 -20.60 -8.47
CA ALA A 6 10.73 -21.44 -7.82
C ALA A 6 10.40 -22.69 -8.66
N ASN A 7 10.26 -22.55 -9.97
CA ASN A 7 10.00 -23.67 -10.88
C ASN A 7 11.11 -24.71 -10.85
N ASN A 8 12.39 -24.31 -10.72
CA ASN A 8 13.51 -25.25 -10.59
C ASN A 8 13.38 -26.11 -9.33
N TYR A 9 12.69 -25.62 -8.30
CA TYR A 9 12.38 -26.37 -7.09
C TYR A 9 10.97 -26.99 -7.09
N LYS A 10 10.31 -27.05 -8.25
CA LYS A 10 8.92 -27.55 -8.40
C LYS A 10 7.92 -26.84 -7.48
N ARG A 11 8.11 -25.53 -7.25
CA ARG A 11 7.27 -24.70 -6.39
C ARG A 11 6.61 -23.59 -7.19
N SER A 12 5.36 -23.29 -6.86
CA SER A 12 4.65 -22.10 -7.35
C SER A 12 4.69 -21.01 -6.29
N ILE A 13 4.97 -19.77 -6.71
CA ILE A 13 4.94 -18.59 -5.84
C ILE A 13 3.99 -17.55 -6.40
N GLN A 14 3.35 -16.83 -5.49
CA GLN A 14 2.53 -15.67 -5.81
C GLN A 14 3.18 -14.41 -5.25
N PHE A 15 2.88 -13.26 -5.86
CA PHE A 15 3.40 -11.98 -5.42
C PHE A 15 2.29 -11.15 -4.82
N GLY A 16 2.62 -10.48 -3.71
CA GLY A 16 1.80 -9.48 -3.07
C GLY A 16 2.44 -8.10 -3.11
N LEU A 17 1.61 -7.07 -3.09
CA LEU A 17 2.03 -5.67 -3.00
C LEU A 17 1.46 -5.05 -1.73
N ARG A 18 2.33 -4.39 -0.97
CA ARG A 18 1.92 -3.49 0.09
C ARG A 18 2.04 -2.06 -0.40
N VAL A 19 0.93 -1.32 -0.39
CA VAL A 19 0.86 0.06 -0.87
C VAL A 19 -0.21 0.81 -0.07
N HIS A 20 -0.01 2.12 0.14
CA HIS A 20 -1.08 2.97 0.66
C HIS A 20 -2.06 3.35 -0.44
N VAL A 21 -3.25 3.76 -0.04
CA VAL A 21 -4.26 4.32 -0.95
C VAL A 21 -4.81 5.63 -0.40
N ILE A 22 -5.07 6.56 -1.30
CA ILE A 22 -5.79 7.81 -1.01
C ILE A 22 -6.86 7.94 -2.10
N VAL A 23 -8.12 7.73 -1.73
CA VAL A 23 -9.27 7.78 -2.65
C VAL A 23 -10.12 8.99 -2.29
N ARG A 24 -10.39 9.88 -3.26
CA ARG A 24 -11.33 11.00 -3.13
C ARG A 24 -12.25 11.05 -4.35
N GLU A 25 -13.30 11.83 -4.30
CA GLU A 25 -14.23 11.95 -5.42
C GLU A 25 -13.55 12.45 -6.69
N THR A 26 -12.60 13.35 -6.54
CA THR A 26 -11.80 13.90 -7.65
C THR A 26 -10.31 13.71 -7.45
N GLU A 27 -9.55 13.70 -8.54
CA GLU A 27 -8.08 13.66 -8.50
C GLU A 27 -7.51 14.86 -7.74
N SER A 28 -8.06 16.05 -7.98
CA SER A 28 -7.61 17.28 -7.30
C SER A 28 -7.73 17.18 -5.78
N GLU A 29 -8.84 16.65 -5.27
CA GLU A 29 -9.03 16.42 -3.84
C GLU A 29 -8.06 15.36 -3.30
N ALA A 30 -7.81 14.28 -4.06
CA ALA A 30 -6.87 13.24 -3.66
C ALA A 30 -5.45 13.80 -3.56
N ARG A 31 -4.99 14.58 -4.55
CA ARG A 31 -3.69 15.26 -4.55
C ARG A 31 -3.57 16.29 -3.42
N ALA A 32 -4.59 17.10 -3.21
CA ALA A 32 -4.63 18.06 -2.12
C ALA A 32 -4.54 17.36 -0.75
N TYR A 33 -5.20 16.21 -0.60
CA TYR A 33 -5.12 15.43 0.62
C TYR A 33 -3.74 14.81 0.84
N ALA A 34 -3.12 14.26 -0.21
CA ALA A 34 -1.74 13.76 -0.15
C ALA A 34 -0.77 14.84 0.31
N LYS A 35 -0.86 16.04 -0.26
CA LYS A 35 -0.08 17.21 0.14
C LYS A 35 -0.34 17.61 1.60
N LYS A 36 -1.59 17.54 2.05
CA LYS A 36 -1.97 17.83 3.45
C LYS A 36 -1.34 16.85 4.44
N ILE A 37 -1.26 15.55 4.11
CA ILE A 37 -0.67 14.54 4.98
C ILE A 37 0.78 14.88 5.32
N ILE A 38 1.55 15.38 4.35
CA ILE A 38 2.98 15.69 4.52
C ILE A 38 3.24 17.14 4.93
N SER A 39 2.25 18.02 4.93
CA SER A 39 2.43 19.46 5.14
C SER A 39 3.02 19.85 6.51
N LYS A 40 2.93 18.98 7.49
CA LYS A 40 3.45 19.20 8.85
C LYS A 40 4.64 18.32 9.19
N ILE A 41 5.23 17.66 8.20
CA ILE A 41 6.39 16.79 8.44
C ILE A 41 7.63 17.67 8.64
N ASP A 42 8.32 17.44 9.76
CA ASP A 42 9.71 17.84 9.92
C ASP A 42 10.59 16.88 9.13
N PHE A 43 11.05 17.32 7.98
CA PHE A 43 11.85 16.51 7.05
C PHE A 43 13.17 16.04 7.67
N LYS A 44 13.82 16.87 8.51
CA LYS A 44 15.06 16.49 9.19
C LYS A 44 14.81 15.35 10.16
N LYS A 45 13.79 15.49 11.00
CA LYS A 45 13.38 14.45 11.95
C LYS A 45 12.87 13.19 11.25
N GLY A 46 12.15 13.33 10.13
CA GLY A 46 11.71 12.22 9.29
C GLY A 46 12.86 11.40 8.75
N ASN A 47 13.90 12.06 8.24
CA ASN A 47 15.13 11.42 7.78
C ASN A 47 15.87 10.70 8.93
N GLU A 48 16.03 11.34 10.08
CA GLU A 48 16.64 10.74 11.27
C GLU A 48 15.91 9.47 11.73
N ILE A 49 14.57 9.48 11.75
CA ILE A 49 13.76 8.30 12.10
C ILE A 49 13.99 7.17 11.08
N ARG A 50 14.00 7.49 9.79
CA ARG A 50 14.22 6.52 8.73
C ARG A 50 15.62 5.90 8.82
N ASP A 51 16.64 6.70 9.06
CA ASP A 51 18.05 6.25 9.12
C ASP A 51 18.32 5.35 10.34
N ARG A 52 17.54 5.50 11.40
CA ARG A 52 17.55 4.62 12.59
C ARG A 52 16.75 3.34 12.42
N ALA A 53 15.94 3.21 11.36
CA ALA A 53 15.15 2.00 11.16
C ALA A 53 16.04 0.79 10.94
N LEU A 54 15.65 -0.38 11.50
CA LEU A 54 16.44 -1.62 11.44
C LEU A 54 16.76 -2.08 10.02
N ASP A 55 15.89 -1.72 9.06
CA ASP A 55 15.99 -2.07 7.65
C ASP A 55 16.55 -0.95 6.76
N SER A 56 17.05 0.14 7.36
CA SER A 56 17.55 1.32 6.64
C SER A 56 18.62 1.00 5.58
N LYS A 57 19.40 -0.05 5.79
CA LYS A 57 20.45 -0.54 4.88
C LYS A 57 19.98 -1.65 3.93
N SER A 58 18.70 -2.00 3.93
CA SER A 58 18.18 -3.04 3.04
C SER A 58 18.09 -2.53 1.59
N LEU A 59 18.26 -3.46 0.62
CA LEU A 59 18.08 -3.15 -0.80
C LEU A 59 16.67 -2.58 -1.07
N GLY A 60 15.65 -3.10 -0.39
CA GLY A 60 14.27 -2.63 -0.55
C GLY A 60 14.10 -1.17 -0.15
N VAL A 61 14.72 -0.74 0.95
CA VAL A 61 14.69 0.67 1.40
C VAL A 61 15.48 1.56 0.45
N SER A 62 16.66 1.10 -0.02
CA SER A 62 17.45 1.83 -1.02
C SER A 62 16.62 2.10 -2.29
N LEU A 63 16.00 1.07 -2.85
CA LEU A 63 15.14 1.22 -4.04
C LEU A 63 13.95 2.16 -3.82
N GLN A 64 13.38 2.21 -2.60
CA GLN A 64 12.33 3.18 -2.28
C GLN A 64 12.86 4.62 -2.22
N VAL A 65 14.08 4.81 -1.76
CA VAL A 65 14.75 6.12 -1.76
C VAL A 65 15.02 6.56 -3.20
N ASP A 66 15.56 5.68 -4.02
CA ASP A 66 15.84 5.97 -5.44
C ASP A 66 14.55 6.32 -6.19
N LEU A 67 13.49 5.55 -5.98
CA LEU A 67 12.18 5.83 -6.56
C LEU A 67 11.66 7.22 -6.15
N ARG A 68 11.79 7.59 -4.88
CA ARG A 68 11.37 8.92 -4.42
C ARG A 68 12.23 10.04 -5.00
N ASN A 69 13.53 9.81 -5.17
CA ASN A 69 14.43 10.79 -5.76
C ASN A 69 14.16 11.03 -7.27
N SER A 70 13.48 10.10 -7.93
CA SER A 70 13.02 10.25 -9.32
C SER A 70 11.64 10.90 -9.45
N ALA A 71 10.99 11.24 -8.34
CA ALA A 71 9.67 11.86 -8.33
C ALA A 71 9.72 13.34 -8.77
N ASP A 72 8.57 13.83 -9.21
CA ASP A 72 8.36 15.26 -9.46
C ASP A 72 8.34 16.10 -8.16
N ASP A 73 8.15 17.40 -8.29
CA ASP A 73 8.09 18.34 -7.15
C ASP A 73 6.92 18.08 -6.18
N GLU A 74 5.91 17.32 -6.62
CA GLU A 74 4.78 16.88 -5.81
C GLU A 74 4.95 15.44 -5.27
N TYR A 75 6.10 14.81 -5.49
CA TYR A 75 6.43 13.43 -5.11
C TYR A 75 5.69 12.34 -5.90
N PHE A 76 5.18 12.62 -7.10
CA PHE A 76 4.67 11.60 -8.00
C PHE A 76 5.80 11.07 -8.89
N VAL A 77 5.92 9.75 -9.00
CA VAL A 77 6.91 9.07 -9.86
C VAL A 77 6.31 8.63 -11.19
N GLU A 78 5.01 8.49 -11.22
CA GLU A 78 4.18 8.23 -12.40
C GLU A 78 2.72 8.59 -12.05
N GLU A 79 1.85 8.52 -13.04
CA GLU A 79 0.43 8.81 -12.85
C GLU A 79 -0.15 7.98 -11.70
N ASN A 80 -0.75 8.66 -10.72
CA ASN A 80 -1.38 8.10 -9.53
C ASN A 80 -0.47 7.34 -8.56
N LEU A 81 0.85 7.33 -8.74
CA LEU A 81 1.81 6.73 -7.81
C LEU A 81 2.63 7.80 -7.08
N TRP A 82 2.35 7.98 -5.80
CA TRP A 82 2.89 9.04 -4.95
C TRP A 82 3.83 8.48 -3.88
N THR A 83 5.03 9.04 -3.78
CA THR A 83 6.06 8.59 -2.84
C THR A 83 6.20 9.43 -1.59
N GLY A 84 5.45 10.54 -1.48
CA GLY A 84 5.51 11.43 -0.32
C GLY A 84 5.22 10.76 1.02
N ILE A 85 4.43 9.68 1.04
CA ILE A 85 4.16 8.89 2.26
C ILE A 85 5.43 8.29 2.87
N GLY A 86 6.43 8.00 2.06
CA GLY A 86 7.70 7.41 2.49
C GLY A 86 8.71 8.39 3.09
N ILE A 87 8.41 9.69 3.17
CA ILE A 87 9.35 10.71 3.64
C ILE A 87 9.72 10.50 5.11
N ALA A 88 8.73 10.21 5.95
CA ALA A 88 8.92 10.09 7.39
C ALA A 88 8.70 8.66 7.92
N ARG A 89 8.60 7.66 7.02
CA ARG A 89 8.26 6.30 7.42
C ARG A 89 9.00 5.27 6.57
N SER A 90 9.61 4.29 7.25
CA SER A 90 10.10 3.07 6.60
C SER A 90 8.95 2.08 6.34
N GLY A 91 9.14 1.17 5.39
CA GLY A 91 8.31 -0.01 5.18
C GLY A 91 7.27 0.09 4.06
N CYS A 92 6.60 1.21 3.83
CA CYS A 92 5.76 1.43 2.66
C CYS A 92 6.12 2.74 1.99
N GLY A 93 6.76 2.66 0.84
CA GLY A 93 7.35 3.82 0.16
C GLY A 93 6.41 4.59 -0.75
N ALA A 94 5.22 4.06 -1.06
CA ALA A 94 4.33 4.67 -2.03
C ALA A 94 2.85 4.55 -1.66
N ALA A 95 2.04 5.43 -2.24
CA ALA A 95 0.58 5.41 -2.20
C ALA A 95 -0.01 5.53 -3.61
N ILE A 96 -1.10 4.83 -3.86
CA ILE A 96 -1.93 5.07 -5.03
C ILE A 96 -2.89 6.22 -4.67
N VAL A 97 -2.83 7.32 -5.42
CA VAL A 97 -3.58 8.55 -5.13
C VAL A 97 -4.42 8.92 -6.34
N GLY A 98 -5.72 9.10 -6.15
CA GLY A 98 -6.60 9.48 -7.24
C GLY A 98 -8.08 9.37 -6.93
N ASN A 99 -8.91 9.59 -7.95
CA ASN A 99 -10.32 9.28 -7.89
C ASN A 99 -10.55 7.75 -7.97
N PRO A 100 -11.78 7.26 -7.75
CA PRO A 100 -12.06 5.82 -7.74
C PRO A 100 -11.66 5.09 -9.02
N ASP A 101 -11.81 5.73 -10.19
CA ASP A 101 -11.45 5.13 -11.48
C ASP A 101 -9.94 4.97 -11.59
N GLN A 102 -9.20 6.02 -11.25
CA GLN A 102 -7.74 6.04 -11.30
C GLN A 102 -7.13 5.00 -10.35
N VAL A 103 -7.61 4.94 -9.10
CA VAL A 103 -7.15 3.95 -8.13
C VAL A 103 -7.45 2.53 -8.58
N TYR A 104 -8.67 2.29 -9.11
CA TYR A 104 -9.03 1.00 -9.66
C TYR A 104 -8.13 0.62 -10.86
N CYS A 105 -7.92 1.52 -11.81
CA CYS A 105 -7.07 1.28 -12.98
C CYS A 105 -5.63 0.96 -12.56
N LYS A 106 -5.05 1.71 -11.62
CA LYS A 106 -3.70 1.46 -11.12
C LYS A 106 -3.57 0.09 -10.45
N LEU A 107 -4.56 -0.33 -9.66
CA LEU A 107 -4.59 -1.69 -9.09
C LEU A 107 -4.68 -2.77 -10.19
N LYS A 108 -5.46 -2.53 -11.24
CA LYS A 108 -5.56 -3.44 -12.40
C LYS A 108 -4.24 -3.56 -13.15
N GLU A 109 -3.46 -2.50 -13.26
CA GLU A 109 -2.10 -2.57 -13.84
C GLU A 109 -1.20 -3.52 -13.04
N TYR A 110 -1.19 -3.40 -11.72
CA TYR A 110 -0.45 -4.33 -10.86
C TYR A 110 -0.95 -5.77 -10.98
N MET A 111 -2.28 -5.99 -11.08
CA MET A 111 -2.84 -7.32 -11.30
C MET A 111 -2.39 -7.91 -12.64
N LYS A 112 -2.34 -7.11 -13.72
CA LYS A 112 -1.88 -7.55 -15.04
C LYS A 112 -0.44 -8.05 -15.05
N ILE A 113 0.45 -7.44 -14.27
CA ILE A 113 1.84 -7.89 -14.14
C ILE A 113 2.01 -9.06 -13.15
N GLY A 114 0.91 -9.55 -12.57
CA GLY A 114 0.88 -10.79 -11.80
C GLY A 114 0.89 -10.63 -10.28
N ILE A 115 0.61 -9.43 -9.75
CA ILE A 115 0.31 -9.26 -8.32
C ILE A 115 -1.06 -9.88 -8.02
N LYS A 116 -1.12 -10.78 -7.05
CA LYS A 116 -2.32 -11.54 -6.68
C LYS A 116 -2.89 -11.18 -5.33
N SER A 117 -2.13 -10.50 -4.48
CA SER A 117 -2.59 -10.07 -3.16
C SER A 117 -2.14 -8.65 -2.89
N PHE A 118 -2.97 -7.91 -2.15
CA PHE A 118 -2.70 -6.52 -1.78
C PHE A 118 -2.87 -6.34 -0.28
N ILE A 119 -1.93 -5.62 0.34
CA ILE A 119 -2.07 -5.08 1.68
C ILE A 119 -2.21 -3.58 1.51
N LEU A 120 -3.44 -3.09 1.64
CA LEU A 120 -3.77 -1.68 1.47
C LEU A 120 -3.88 -1.01 2.83
N SER A 121 -3.40 0.20 2.94
CA SER A 121 -3.51 1.03 4.14
C SER A 121 -3.64 2.50 3.77
N GLY A 122 -4.04 3.34 4.72
CA GLY A 122 -4.20 4.77 4.52
C GLY A 122 -4.17 5.52 5.85
N TYR A 123 -4.25 6.85 5.82
CA TYR A 123 -4.29 7.71 7.00
C TYR A 123 -5.39 8.74 6.88
N PRO A 124 -6.29 8.84 7.89
CA PRO A 124 -6.49 7.89 8.99
C PRO A 124 -7.06 6.57 8.45
N HIS A 125 -6.73 5.45 9.10
CA HIS A 125 -7.06 4.12 8.59
C HIS A 125 -8.57 3.89 8.43
N ASP A 126 -9.37 4.33 9.38
CA ASP A 126 -10.83 4.18 9.40
C ASP A 126 -11.47 4.84 8.17
N LYS A 127 -11.16 6.11 7.93
CA LYS A 127 -11.71 6.87 6.80
C LYS A 127 -11.25 6.35 5.44
N GLU A 128 -9.96 6.01 5.31
CA GLU A 128 -9.46 5.48 4.03
C GLU A 128 -10.03 4.10 3.70
N ILE A 129 -10.29 3.27 4.72
CA ILE A 129 -10.98 1.99 4.54
C ILE A 129 -12.41 2.23 4.04
N ASP A 130 -13.14 3.19 4.62
CA ASP A 130 -14.51 3.50 4.22
C ASP A 130 -14.58 4.00 2.76
N TYR A 131 -13.69 4.92 2.37
CA TYR A 131 -13.61 5.38 0.99
C TYR A 131 -13.28 4.25 0.03
N PHE A 132 -12.28 3.45 0.34
CA PHE A 132 -11.89 2.32 -0.51
C PHE A 132 -12.99 1.27 -0.61
N ALA A 133 -13.61 0.90 0.50
CA ALA A 133 -14.69 -0.08 0.56
C ALA A 133 -15.92 0.38 -0.22
N LYS A 134 -16.23 1.67 -0.17
CA LYS A 134 -17.39 2.23 -0.86
C LYS A 134 -17.19 2.35 -2.38
N TYR A 135 -16.01 2.84 -2.80
CA TYR A 135 -15.84 3.30 -4.17
C TYR A 135 -14.98 2.39 -5.05
N VAL A 136 -14.08 1.59 -4.47
CA VAL A 136 -13.11 0.79 -5.23
C VAL A 136 -13.32 -0.70 -5.05
N LEU A 137 -13.48 -1.17 -3.82
CA LEU A 137 -13.57 -2.61 -3.52
C LEU A 137 -14.70 -3.34 -4.27
N PRO A 138 -15.92 -2.77 -4.45
CA PRO A 138 -16.99 -3.45 -5.18
C PRO A 138 -16.70 -3.69 -6.66
N ARG A 139 -15.69 -3.01 -7.21
CA ARG A 139 -15.28 -3.11 -8.63
C ARG A 139 -14.20 -4.15 -8.87
N ILE A 140 -13.69 -4.75 -7.80
CA ILE A 140 -12.60 -5.72 -7.84
C ILE A 140 -13.18 -7.11 -7.54
N ASP A 141 -12.99 -8.04 -8.46
CA ASP A 141 -13.22 -9.45 -8.18
C ASP A 141 -12.23 -9.90 -7.11
N ASN A 142 -12.73 -10.11 -5.92
CA ASN A 142 -11.92 -10.53 -4.78
C ASN A 142 -12.49 -11.80 -4.17
N ILE A 143 -11.62 -12.56 -3.52
CA ILE A 143 -12.00 -13.76 -2.78
C ILE A 143 -11.37 -13.69 -1.39
N SER A 144 -12.13 -14.04 -0.38
CA SER A 144 -11.62 -14.04 0.98
C SER A 144 -10.67 -15.22 1.24
N LEU A 145 -9.71 -15.04 2.13
CA LEU A 145 -8.78 -16.12 2.49
C LEU A 145 -9.52 -17.35 3.08
N PRO A 146 -10.55 -17.21 3.93
CA PRO A 146 -11.37 -18.34 4.35
C PRO A 146 -11.99 -19.15 3.21
N ASP A 147 -12.43 -18.46 2.15
CA ASP A 147 -13.03 -19.11 0.98
C ASP A 147 -11.97 -19.86 0.17
N ILE A 148 -10.78 -19.27 0.00
CA ILE A 148 -9.63 -19.93 -0.65
C ILE A 148 -9.23 -21.20 0.10
N LEU A 149 -9.14 -21.11 1.42
CA LEU A 149 -8.72 -22.23 2.28
C LEU A 149 -9.85 -23.21 2.56
N LYS A 150 -11.08 -22.96 2.10
CA LYS A 150 -12.29 -23.75 2.36
C LYS A 150 -12.50 -24.03 3.85
N ARG A 151 -12.10 -23.09 4.70
CA ARG A 151 -12.25 -23.16 6.15
C ARG A 151 -12.55 -21.79 6.75
N LYS A 152 -13.52 -21.74 7.64
CA LYS A 152 -13.81 -20.54 8.42
C LYS A 152 -13.13 -20.65 9.79
N PRO A 153 -12.53 -19.58 10.32
CA PRO A 153 -12.03 -19.59 11.69
C PRO A 153 -13.17 -19.92 12.67
N LYS A 154 -12.92 -20.80 13.60
CA LYS A 154 -13.90 -21.15 14.65
C LYS A 154 -14.17 -20.00 15.62
N THR A 155 -13.23 -19.09 15.74
CA THR A 155 -13.30 -17.90 16.61
C THR A 155 -12.83 -16.69 15.83
N SER A 156 -13.37 -15.51 16.17
CA SER A 156 -12.83 -14.26 15.66
C SER A 156 -11.36 -14.14 16.07
N PRO A 157 -10.47 -13.72 15.17
CA PRO A 157 -9.08 -13.48 15.53
C PRO A 157 -9.03 -12.48 16.68
N MET A 158 -8.25 -12.77 17.70
CA MET A 158 -7.97 -11.81 18.76
C MET A 158 -7.31 -10.58 18.15
N SER A 159 -7.68 -9.39 18.63
CA SER A 159 -7.01 -8.18 18.22
C SER A 159 -5.52 -8.30 18.60
N PRO A 160 -4.59 -7.73 17.83
CA PRO A 160 -3.17 -7.70 18.16
C PRO A 160 -2.88 -7.10 19.55
N LEU A 161 -3.82 -6.37 20.10
CA LEU A 161 -3.73 -5.74 21.42
C LEU A 161 -4.31 -6.63 22.55
N GLY A 162 -4.69 -7.87 22.27
CA GLY A 162 -5.21 -8.80 23.26
C GLY A 162 -6.57 -8.41 23.89
N LEU A 163 -7.21 -7.40 23.37
CA LEU A 163 -8.45 -6.86 23.90
C LEU A 163 -9.66 -7.60 23.31
N GLY A 164 -9.89 -8.82 23.75
CA GLY A 164 -11.19 -9.43 23.76
C GLY A 164 -11.88 -9.70 22.41
N LYS A 165 -12.92 -10.51 22.51
CA LYS A 165 -13.84 -10.84 21.43
C LYS A 165 -14.48 -9.56 20.86
N ARG A 166 -14.43 -9.36 19.55
CA ARG A 166 -15.40 -8.50 18.88
C ARG A 166 -16.73 -9.25 18.86
N ASN A 167 -17.71 -8.72 19.57
CA ASN A 167 -19.11 -9.16 19.45
C ASN A 167 -19.63 -8.82 18.05
#